data_b8f55541a58425fd19176537d069fe30
#
_entry.id   b8f55541a58425fd19176537d069fe30
#
_cell.length_a   1.000
_cell.length_b   1.000
_cell.length_c   1.000
_cell.angle_alpha   90.00
_cell.angle_beta   90.00
_cell.angle_gamma   90.00
#
_symmetry.space_group_name_H-M   'P 1'
#
loop_
_entity.id
_entity.type
_entity.pdbx_description
1 polymer ?
#
loop_
_entity_poly.entity_id
_entity_poly.type
_entity_poly.pdbx_seq_one_letter_code
_entity_poly.pdbx_strand_id
1 'polypeptide(L)'
;MRKISIVCASYHLEEIETMLTFAKQECATNNIEIADIVWVAGSFELPLALSREIQKKGIHGAVCLGVIEKGETGHGNAIGASVFSKLLCLQIEHNKPIGLGIIGPGATPEQVEPRLEHHARNAVQALLSFF
;
A
#
# COMPACT_ATOMS: atom_id res chain seq x y z
N MET A 1 17.87 -1.24 -12.34
CA MET A 1 16.45 -1.54 -12.09
C MET A 1 16.10 -1.21 -10.65
N ARG A 2 15.01 -0.53 -10.42
CA ARG A 2 14.55 -0.20 -9.07
C ARG A 2 13.91 -1.41 -8.41
N LYS A 3 14.18 -1.58 -7.12
CA LYS A 3 13.63 -2.69 -6.32
C LYS A 3 12.72 -2.14 -5.24
N ILE A 4 11.56 -2.75 -5.08
CA ILE A 4 10.58 -2.35 -4.05
C ILE A 4 10.09 -3.56 -3.29
N SER A 5 9.48 -3.30 -2.12
CA SER A 5 8.69 -4.30 -1.39
C SER A 5 7.21 -3.93 -1.50
N ILE A 6 6.34 -4.93 -1.48
CA ILE A 6 4.90 -4.73 -1.39
C ILE A 6 4.42 -5.32 -0.07
N VAL A 7 3.71 -4.52 0.72
CA VAL A 7 3.14 -4.97 2.00
C VAL A 7 1.61 -4.98 1.86
N CYS A 8 1.01 -6.11 2.16
CA CYS A 8 -0.42 -6.37 1.96
C CYS A 8 -1.10 -6.61 3.30
N ALA A 9 -2.20 -5.88 3.57
CA ALA A 9 -3.04 -6.09 4.74
C ALA A 9 -4.13 -7.11 4.40
N SER A 10 -4.16 -8.26 5.09
CA SER A 10 -4.99 -9.40 4.69
C SER A 10 -6.44 -9.37 5.20
N TYR A 11 -6.84 -8.33 5.92
CA TYR A 11 -8.19 -8.27 6.49
C TYR A 11 -9.29 -8.45 5.41
N HIS A 12 -9.09 -7.90 4.22
CA HIS A 12 -9.95 -8.11 3.05
C HIS A 12 -9.18 -8.93 2.00
N LEU A 13 -8.92 -10.18 2.32
CA LEU A 13 -7.95 -11.01 1.58
C LEU A 13 -8.19 -11.07 0.07
N GLU A 14 -9.43 -11.36 -0.36
CA GLU A 14 -9.72 -11.51 -1.80
C GLU A 14 -9.47 -10.21 -2.56
N GLU A 15 -9.91 -9.09 -2.00
CA GLU A 15 -9.72 -7.77 -2.58
C GLU A 15 -8.24 -7.43 -2.67
N ILE A 16 -7.49 -7.71 -1.60
CA ILE A 16 -6.05 -7.42 -1.58
C ILE A 16 -5.28 -8.31 -2.55
N GLU A 17 -5.66 -9.58 -2.69
CA GLU A 17 -5.05 -10.47 -3.68
C GLU A 17 -5.26 -9.93 -5.11
N THR A 18 -6.45 -9.39 -5.40
CA THR A 18 -6.74 -8.75 -6.68
C THR A 18 -5.87 -7.51 -6.88
N MET A 19 -5.78 -6.65 -5.87
CA MET A 19 -4.91 -5.48 -5.92
C MET A 19 -3.44 -5.85 -6.14
N LEU A 20 -2.98 -6.89 -5.46
CA LEU A 20 -1.60 -7.37 -5.61
C LEU A 20 -1.31 -7.80 -7.05
N THR A 21 -2.26 -8.48 -7.69
CA THR A 21 -2.12 -8.88 -9.09
C THR A 21 -1.94 -7.64 -9.99
N PHE A 22 -2.76 -6.61 -9.81
CA PHE A 22 -2.64 -5.38 -10.59
C PHE A 22 -1.35 -4.62 -10.29
N ALA A 23 -0.93 -4.58 -9.03
CA ALA A 23 0.32 -3.93 -8.66
C ALA A 23 1.52 -4.64 -9.30
N LYS A 24 1.53 -5.97 -9.32
CA LYS A 24 2.57 -6.77 -9.98
C LYS A 24 2.64 -6.47 -11.48
N GLN A 25 1.48 -6.40 -12.14
CA GLN A 25 1.41 -6.07 -13.56
C GLN A 25 1.98 -4.68 -13.83
N GLU A 26 1.63 -3.71 -12.99
CA GLU A 26 2.10 -2.35 -13.15
C GLU A 26 3.62 -2.25 -12.92
N CYS A 27 4.14 -2.97 -11.95
CA CYS A 27 5.59 -3.04 -11.73
C CYS A 27 6.31 -3.62 -12.94
N ALA A 28 5.79 -4.72 -13.50
CA ALA A 28 6.39 -5.35 -14.69
C ALA A 28 6.41 -4.40 -15.89
N THR A 29 5.32 -3.67 -16.11
CA THR A 29 5.22 -2.71 -17.21
C THR A 29 6.26 -1.58 -17.09
N ASN A 30 6.63 -1.21 -15.87
CA ASN A 30 7.52 -0.09 -15.60
C ASN A 30 8.94 -0.51 -15.18
N ASN A 31 9.30 -1.77 -15.39
CA ASN A 31 10.63 -2.31 -15.06
C ASN A 31 11.01 -2.13 -13.59
N ILE A 32 10.06 -2.34 -12.70
CA ILE A 32 10.28 -2.33 -11.26
C ILE A 32 10.35 -3.77 -10.77
N GLU A 33 11.42 -4.13 -10.08
CA GLU A 33 11.59 -5.45 -9.48
C GLU A 33 10.92 -5.49 -8.11
N ILE A 34 10.16 -6.54 -7.84
CA ILE A 34 9.56 -6.77 -6.52
C ILE A 34 10.48 -7.71 -5.76
N ALA A 35 11.17 -7.17 -4.76
CA ALA A 35 12.11 -7.95 -3.95
C ALA A 35 11.40 -8.82 -2.91
N ASP A 36 10.38 -8.27 -2.25
CA ASP A 36 9.62 -8.97 -1.22
C ASP A 36 8.14 -8.63 -1.29
N ILE A 37 7.31 -9.60 -0.94
CA ILE A 37 5.87 -9.42 -0.70
C ILE A 37 5.62 -9.88 0.73
N VAL A 38 5.15 -8.95 1.57
CA VAL A 38 4.93 -9.19 2.99
C VAL A 38 3.45 -9.06 3.31
N TRP A 39 2.89 -10.05 4.00
CA TRP A 39 1.50 -10.03 4.42
C TRP A 39 1.41 -9.72 5.92
N VAL A 40 0.53 -8.78 6.26
CA VAL A 40 0.21 -8.42 7.65
C VAL A 40 -1.29 -8.47 7.88
N ALA A 41 -1.72 -8.48 9.14
CA ALA A 41 -3.12 -8.73 9.48
C ALA A 41 -4.05 -7.60 9.03
N GLY A 42 -3.69 -6.36 9.27
CA GLY A 42 -4.55 -5.22 8.97
C GLY A 42 -3.78 -3.93 8.77
N SER A 43 -4.53 -2.83 8.59
CA SER A 43 -3.92 -1.55 8.26
C SER A 43 -3.04 -0.98 9.38
N PHE A 44 -3.32 -1.30 10.65
CA PHE A 44 -2.46 -0.85 11.75
C PHE A 44 -1.07 -1.47 11.72
N GLU A 45 -0.90 -2.61 11.07
CA GLU A 45 0.39 -3.30 10.97
C GLU A 45 1.21 -2.84 9.77
N LEU A 46 0.61 -2.07 8.85
CA LEU A 46 1.32 -1.56 7.68
C LEU A 46 2.51 -0.66 8.03
N PRO A 47 2.40 0.30 8.97
CA PRO A 47 3.53 1.19 9.23
C PRO A 47 4.79 0.47 9.71
N LEU A 48 4.67 -0.48 10.64
CA LEU A 48 5.84 -1.21 11.13
C LEU A 48 6.46 -2.08 10.04
N ALA A 49 5.63 -2.81 9.30
CA ALA A 49 6.12 -3.65 8.22
C ALA A 49 6.82 -2.83 7.14
N LEU A 50 6.22 -1.70 6.75
CA LEU A 50 6.83 -0.80 5.75
C LEU A 50 8.12 -0.18 6.26
N SER A 51 8.17 0.21 7.53
CA SER A 51 9.39 0.74 8.14
C SER A 51 10.53 -0.26 8.04
N ARG A 52 10.25 -1.53 8.32
CA ARG A 52 11.25 -2.59 8.21
C ARG A 52 11.71 -2.81 6.77
N GLU A 53 10.76 -2.81 5.83
CA GLU A 53 11.08 -3.06 4.43
C GLU A 53 11.89 -1.93 3.80
N ILE A 54 11.50 -0.68 4.00
CA ILE A 54 12.19 0.44 3.36
C ILE A 54 13.58 0.71 3.96
N GLN A 55 13.85 0.20 5.15
CA GLN A 55 15.18 0.31 5.75
C GLN A 55 16.17 -0.71 5.19
N LYS A 56 15.71 -1.72 4.48
CA LYS A 56 16.60 -2.73 3.90
C LYS A 56 17.47 -2.11 2.83
N LYS A 57 18.74 -2.47 2.86
CA LYS A 57 19.71 -2.02 1.85
C LYS A 57 19.30 -2.55 0.47
N GLY A 58 19.30 -1.68 -0.52
CA GLY A 58 18.93 -2.06 -1.87
C GLY A 58 17.45 -1.94 -2.20
N ILE A 59 16.60 -1.67 -1.21
CA ILE A 59 15.18 -1.37 -1.43
C ILE A 59 15.03 0.14 -1.66
N HIS A 60 14.44 0.51 -2.79
CA HIS A 60 14.32 1.91 -3.21
C HIS A 60 12.98 2.54 -2.84
N GLY A 61 12.00 1.74 -2.49
CA GLY A 61 10.66 2.19 -2.13
C GLY A 61 9.76 1.01 -1.81
N ALA A 62 8.50 1.28 -1.55
CA ALA A 62 7.53 0.25 -1.25
C ALA A 62 6.13 0.63 -1.72
N VAL A 63 5.25 -0.36 -1.80
CA VAL A 63 3.82 -0.17 -2.01
C VAL A 63 3.11 -0.85 -0.86
N CYS A 64 2.06 -0.22 -0.33
CA CYS A 64 1.17 -0.90 0.60
C CYS A 64 -0.23 -1.02 -0.02
N LEU A 65 -0.89 -2.14 0.28
CA LEU A 65 -2.23 -2.43 -0.20
C LEU A 65 -3.13 -2.72 0.99
N GLY A 66 -4.24 -2.01 1.09
CA GLY A 66 -5.19 -2.17 2.18
C GLY A 66 -6.57 -1.63 1.82
N VAL A 67 -7.56 -2.06 2.59
CA VAL A 67 -8.93 -1.56 2.48
C VAL A 67 -9.39 -1.19 3.89
N ILE A 68 -9.87 0.04 4.05
CA ILE A 68 -10.46 0.53 5.28
C ILE A 68 -11.90 0.88 4.98
N GLU A 69 -12.82 -0.04 5.27
CA GLU A 69 -14.22 0.17 5.01
C GLU A 69 -14.85 1.17 5.97
N LYS A 70 -15.96 1.78 5.51
CA LYS A 70 -16.81 2.59 6.35
C LYS A 70 -17.55 1.69 7.33
N GLY A 71 -17.33 1.89 8.64
CA GLY A 71 -18.07 1.22 9.69
C GLY A 71 -19.23 2.07 10.22
N GLU A 72 -19.94 1.56 11.22
CA GLU A 72 -21.03 2.27 11.90
C GLU A 72 -20.52 3.40 12.78
N THR A 73 -19.24 3.38 13.14
CA THR A 73 -18.58 4.38 13.99
C THR A 73 -17.51 5.12 13.20
N GLY A 74 -16.93 6.15 13.78
CA GLY A 74 -15.79 6.86 13.18
C GLY A 74 -14.45 6.11 13.29
N HIS A 75 -14.46 4.84 13.71
CA HIS A 75 -13.23 4.07 13.94
C HIS A 75 -12.37 3.91 12.67
N GLY A 76 -13.00 3.62 11.52
CA GLY A 76 -12.29 3.50 10.25
C GLY A 76 -11.59 4.80 9.83
N ASN A 77 -12.24 5.95 10.06
CA ASN A 77 -11.63 7.25 9.78
C ASN A 77 -10.44 7.52 10.69
N ALA A 78 -10.52 7.15 11.95
CA ALA A 78 -9.41 7.30 12.89
C ALA A 78 -8.23 6.42 12.51
N ILE A 79 -8.48 5.17 12.11
CA ILE A 79 -7.45 4.25 11.61
C ILE A 79 -6.76 4.86 10.38
N GLY A 80 -7.55 5.31 9.40
CA GLY A 80 -7.02 5.88 8.17
C GLY A 80 -6.15 7.10 8.41
N ALA A 81 -6.63 8.05 9.23
CA ALA A 81 -5.87 9.25 9.54
C ALA A 81 -4.53 8.92 10.20
N SER A 82 -4.53 8.00 11.16
CA SER A 82 -3.31 7.59 11.87
C SER A 82 -2.33 6.86 10.94
N VAL A 83 -2.82 5.93 10.12
CA VAL A 83 -1.99 5.18 9.19
C VAL A 83 -1.38 6.09 8.14
N PHE A 84 -2.19 6.93 7.48
CA PHE A 84 -1.69 7.83 6.43
C PHE A 84 -0.65 8.81 6.97
N SER A 85 -0.89 9.39 8.12
CA SER A 85 0.07 10.30 8.75
C SER A 85 1.42 9.62 8.97
N LYS A 86 1.40 8.39 9.49
CA LYS A 86 2.64 7.66 9.76
C LYS A 86 3.36 7.24 8.48
N LEU A 87 2.61 6.84 7.45
CA LEU A 87 3.21 6.46 6.17
C LEU A 87 3.88 7.64 5.48
N LEU A 88 3.27 8.82 5.53
CA LEU A 88 3.89 10.03 5.00
C LEU A 88 5.17 10.38 5.76
N CYS A 89 5.17 10.25 7.09
CA CYS A 89 6.36 10.46 7.90
C CYS A 89 7.49 9.50 7.53
N LEU A 90 7.17 8.21 7.33
CA LEU A 90 8.17 7.20 6.96
C LEU A 90 8.88 7.55 5.66
N GLN A 91 8.15 8.03 4.66
CA GLN A 91 8.73 8.44 3.38
C GLN A 91 9.76 9.55 3.57
N ILE A 92 9.41 10.54 4.37
CA ILE A 92 10.27 11.69 4.63
C ILE A 92 11.49 11.27 5.46
N GLU A 93 11.28 10.49 6.53
CA GLU A 93 12.36 10.04 7.42
C GLU A 93 13.42 9.21 6.69
N HIS A 94 13.00 8.35 5.77
CA HIS A 94 13.90 7.43 5.09
C HIS A 94 14.26 7.85 3.66
N ASN A 95 13.70 8.97 3.22
CA ASN A 95 13.91 9.47 1.86
C ASN A 95 13.67 8.39 0.79
N LYS A 96 12.57 7.66 0.95
CA LYS A 96 12.15 6.60 0.03
C LYS A 96 10.64 6.66 -0.14
N PRO A 97 10.13 6.58 -1.38
CA PRO A 97 8.69 6.68 -1.61
C PRO A 97 7.94 5.42 -1.19
N ILE A 98 6.72 5.61 -0.69
CA ILE A 98 5.77 4.54 -0.41
C ILE A 98 4.51 4.86 -1.22
N GLY A 99 4.14 3.96 -2.13
CA GLY A 99 2.89 4.08 -2.86
C GLY A 99 1.72 3.63 -1.99
N LEU A 100 0.72 4.48 -1.81
CA LEU A 100 -0.40 4.23 -0.90
C LEU A 100 -1.59 3.64 -1.66
N GLY A 101 -1.61 2.32 -1.80
CA GLY A 101 -2.72 1.59 -2.40
C GLY A 101 -3.77 1.22 -1.36
N ILE A 102 -4.31 2.23 -0.67
CA ILE A 102 -5.30 2.04 0.38
C ILE A 102 -6.62 2.63 -0.08
N ILE A 103 -7.66 1.80 -0.09
CA ILE A 103 -9.03 2.21 -0.39
C ILE A 103 -9.72 2.57 0.91
N GLY A 104 -10.27 3.78 0.99
CA GLY A 104 -10.85 4.34 2.20
C GLY A 104 -9.89 5.25 2.93
N PRO A 105 -10.20 5.69 4.16
CA PRO A 105 -11.39 5.31 4.93
C PRO A 105 -12.71 5.85 4.34
N GLY A 106 -13.82 5.25 4.75
CA GLY A 106 -15.14 5.72 4.37
C GLY A 106 -15.74 5.04 3.13
N ALA A 107 -15.05 4.09 2.53
CA ALA A 107 -15.58 3.33 1.40
C ALA A 107 -16.60 2.29 1.86
N THR A 108 -17.73 2.21 1.17
CA THR A 108 -18.69 1.13 1.38
C THR A 108 -18.24 -0.11 0.60
N PRO A 109 -18.75 -1.32 0.93
CA PRO A 109 -18.37 -2.52 0.17
C PRO A 109 -18.61 -2.37 -1.34
N GLU A 110 -19.69 -1.73 -1.76
CA GLU A 110 -20.00 -1.50 -3.17
C GLU A 110 -19.02 -0.55 -3.85
N GLN A 111 -18.36 0.31 -3.09
CA GLN A 111 -17.39 1.26 -3.60
C GLN A 111 -15.97 0.65 -3.70
N VAL A 112 -15.71 -0.42 -2.96
CA VAL A 112 -14.37 -1.03 -2.92
C VAL A 112 -14.03 -1.71 -4.23
N GLU A 113 -14.90 -2.62 -4.72
CA GLU A 113 -14.62 -3.45 -5.89
C GLU A 113 -14.23 -2.64 -7.14
N PRO A 114 -14.96 -1.57 -7.52
CA PRO A 114 -14.61 -0.81 -8.73
C PRO A 114 -13.29 -0.06 -8.61
N ARG A 115 -12.72 0.07 -7.41
CA ARG A 115 -11.52 0.85 -7.14
C ARG A 115 -10.25 0.02 -7.00
N LEU A 116 -10.35 -1.31 -6.99
CA LEU A 116 -9.22 -2.20 -6.73
C LEU A 116 -8.08 -1.97 -7.72
N GLU A 117 -8.38 -2.00 -9.00
CA GLU A 117 -7.36 -1.85 -10.04
C GLU A 117 -6.72 -0.47 -10.00
N HIS A 118 -7.54 0.56 -9.97
CA HIS A 118 -7.08 1.94 -10.03
C HIS A 118 -6.15 2.30 -8.87
N HIS A 119 -6.54 1.95 -7.65
CA HIS A 119 -5.72 2.22 -6.46
C HIS A 119 -4.41 1.43 -6.48
N ALA A 120 -4.46 0.17 -6.90
CA ALA A 120 -3.26 -0.66 -6.97
C ALA A 120 -2.26 -0.13 -7.99
N ARG A 121 -2.72 0.18 -9.19
CA ARG A 121 -1.83 0.70 -10.25
C ARG A 121 -1.30 2.09 -9.90
N ASN A 122 -2.14 2.96 -9.34
CA ASN A 122 -1.71 4.31 -8.96
C ASN A 122 -0.67 4.30 -7.84
N ALA A 123 -0.74 3.34 -6.93
CA ALA A 123 0.28 3.21 -5.88
C ALA A 123 1.66 2.97 -6.49
N VAL A 124 1.74 2.14 -7.52
CA VAL A 124 2.99 1.91 -8.24
C VAL A 124 3.40 3.15 -9.02
N GLN A 125 2.46 3.79 -9.73
CA GLN A 125 2.73 5.01 -10.50
C GLN A 125 3.30 6.13 -9.62
N ALA A 126 2.84 6.24 -8.38
CA ALA A 126 3.35 7.24 -7.45
C ALA A 126 4.86 7.12 -7.23
N LEU A 127 5.40 5.92 -7.24
CA LEU A 127 6.83 5.69 -7.09
C LEU A 127 7.63 6.27 -8.25
N LEU A 128 7.07 6.25 -9.45
CA LEU A 128 7.77 6.72 -10.65
C LEU A 128 8.10 8.21 -10.59
N SER A 129 7.38 8.98 -9.75
CA SER A 129 7.70 10.39 -9.54
C SER A 129 9.09 10.59 -8.93
N PHE A 130 9.63 9.55 -8.27
CA PHE A 130 10.89 9.61 -7.54
C PHE A 130 11.98 8.69 -8.12
N PHE A 131 11.62 7.91 -9.10
CA PHE A 131 12.55 6.92 -9.70
C PHE A 131 13.27 7.43 -10.96
#